data_90b6bf2db79fff4aa19b2f4a717b2cc2
#
_entry.id   90b6bf2db79fff4aa19b2f4a717b2cc2
#
_cell.length_a   1.000
_cell.length_b   1.000
_cell.length_c   1.000
_cell.angle_alpha   90.00
_cell.angle_beta   90.00
_cell.angle_gamma   90.00
#
_symmetry.space_group_name_H-M   'P 1'
#
loop_
_entity.id
_entity.type
_entity.pdbx_description
1 polymer ?
#
loop_
_entity_poly.entity_id
_entity_poly.type
_entity_poly.pdbx_seq_one_letter_code
_entity_poly.pdbx_strand_id
1 'polypeptide(L)'
;RRIGLVLEARRCETETRDALLHIFGYAVSMEDIKNFRQLGSKTPGHPEYGHTPGIETTTGPLGQGVANAVGMAIAETRLAAEFNREGYPIVDHYTYALTGDGCMMEGIEYEAASLAGTLKLGKLIVLYDKNNITIEGDTDGAFTEDVGKRHEAQGWQVLYIKDGNDMEAISKAIAKAKKETSKPSLIIVRTVIGYGSPKAGSADTHGSPLGAEGVKALRKNLGYDYPPFTVPEEVKKYLHNYITRGKRIQKEWKQLFDAYSKEYPELADKFHSYLSGETPDLLHDEKLFDFEKPDATRNTSSKVLNRLAELLPNLVGGSADLGPSNKSVMKNRDYYSAENRAGSNFHFGIREHAM
;
A
#
# COMPACT_ATOMS: atom_id res chain seq x y z
N ARG A 1 -0.74 -13.66 8.07
CA ARG A 1 -0.12 -12.92 6.94
C ARG A 1 -1.17 -11.97 6.37
N ARG A 2 -1.13 -10.69 6.74
CA ARG A 2 -1.86 -9.64 6.05
C ARG A 2 -1.06 -9.28 4.81
N ILE A 3 -1.68 -9.28 3.65
CA ILE A 3 -1.09 -8.73 2.43
C ILE A 3 -1.50 -7.27 2.43
N GLY A 4 -0.54 -6.36 2.49
CA GLY A 4 -0.81 -4.94 2.23
C GLY A 4 -1.07 -4.78 0.74
N LEU A 5 -2.30 -4.46 0.35
CA LEU A 5 -2.65 -4.07 -1.01
C LEU A 5 -3.03 -2.59 -1.00
N VAL A 6 -2.25 -1.78 -1.64
CA VAL A 6 -2.53 -0.36 -1.87
C VAL A 6 -2.95 -0.20 -3.32
N LEU A 7 -4.20 0.21 -3.53
CA LEU A 7 -4.72 0.58 -4.84
C LEU A 7 -4.67 2.10 -4.95
N GLU A 8 -3.80 2.60 -5.79
CA GLU A 8 -3.84 4.02 -6.17
C GLU A 8 -4.97 4.23 -7.16
N ALA A 9 -5.97 4.97 -6.69
CA ALA A 9 -7.28 5.00 -7.34
C ALA A 9 -7.28 5.72 -8.68
N ARG A 10 -7.45 4.95 -9.73
CA ARG A 10 -8.22 5.37 -10.91
C ARG A 10 -9.71 5.02 -10.67
N ARG A 11 -10.61 5.71 -11.31
CA ARG A 11 -12.07 5.47 -11.22
C ARG A 11 -12.44 4.00 -11.46
N CYS A 12 -11.86 3.36 -12.47
CA CYS A 12 -12.08 1.93 -12.78
C CYS A 12 -11.53 0.99 -11.71
N GLU A 13 -10.45 1.37 -11.03
CA GLU A 13 -9.82 0.55 -9.99
C GLU A 13 -10.66 0.54 -8.72
N THR A 14 -11.36 1.65 -8.42
CA THR A 14 -12.25 1.74 -7.25
C THR A 14 -13.49 0.85 -7.43
N GLU A 15 -14.14 0.89 -8.60
CA GLU A 15 -15.27 0.01 -8.91
C GLU A 15 -14.86 -1.47 -8.86
N THR A 16 -13.70 -1.79 -9.43
CA THR A 16 -13.13 -3.14 -9.40
C THR A 16 -12.81 -3.59 -7.99
N ARG A 17 -12.24 -2.72 -7.16
CA ARG A 17 -11.97 -2.99 -5.75
C ARG A 17 -13.23 -3.34 -4.98
N ASP A 18 -14.29 -2.52 -5.10
CA ASP A 18 -15.54 -2.74 -4.39
C ASP A 18 -16.23 -4.03 -4.84
N ALA A 19 -16.17 -4.33 -6.15
CA ALA A 19 -16.62 -5.60 -6.68
C ALA A 19 -15.82 -6.79 -6.12
N LEU A 20 -14.50 -6.68 -6.02
CA LEU A 20 -13.64 -7.71 -5.42
C LEU A 20 -13.94 -7.88 -3.93
N LEU A 21 -14.11 -6.80 -3.17
CA LEU A 21 -14.51 -6.87 -1.76
C LEU A 21 -15.82 -7.65 -1.60
N HIS A 22 -16.82 -7.34 -2.43
CA HIS A 22 -18.08 -8.08 -2.44
C HIS A 22 -17.87 -9.57 -2.72
N ILE A 23 -17.15 -9.90 -3.78
CA ILE A 23 -16.97 -11.29 -4.23
C ILE A 23 -16.14 -12.10 -3.22
N PHE A 24 -15.18 -11.46 -2.53
CA PHE A 24 -14.37 -12.07 -1.47
C PHE A 24 -15.07 -12.10 -0.10
N GLY A 25 -16.34 -11.67 -0.02
CA GLY A 25 -17.17 -11.82 1.16
C GLY A 25 -16.97 -10.79 2.26
N TYR A 26 -16.43 -9.63 1.94
CA TYR A 26 -16.49 -8.48 2.83
C TYR A 26 -17.94 -7.97 2.94
N ALA A 27 -18.23 -7.15 3.95
CA ALA A 27 -19.56 -6.60 4.20
C ALA A 27 -19.94 -5.45 3.22
N VAL A 28 -19.71 -5.71 1.92
CA VAL A 28 -20.12 -4.86 0.79
C VAL A 28 -21.16 -5.62 -0.01
N SER A 29 -22.40 -5.15 0.02
CA SER A 29 -23.51 -5.80 -0.67
C SER A 29 -23.57 -5.44 -2.16
N MET A 30 -24.33 -6.19 -2.95
CA MET A 30 -24.60 -5.84 -4.34
C MET A 30 -25.36 -4.50 -4.44
N GLU A 31 -26.17 -4.16 -3.44
CA GLU A 31 -26.88 -2.88 -3.39
C GLU A 31 -25.90 -1.72 -3.12
N ASP A 32 -24.89 -1.92 -2.27
CA ASP A 32 -23.82 -0.93 -2.08
C ASP A 32 -23.07 -0.68 -3.40
N ILE A 33 -22.80 -1.71 -4.19
CA ILE A 33 -22.16 -1.57 -5.51
C ILE A 33 -23.04 -0.80 -6.49
N LYS A 34 -24.34 -1.08 -6.54
CA LYS A 34 -25.28 -0.32 -7.38
C LYS A 34 -25.35 1.16 -7.03
N ASN A 35 -25.13 1.48 -5.77
CA ASN A 35 -25.09 2.85 -5.25
C ASN A 35 -23.68 3.48 -5.28
N PHE A 36 -22.77 2.96 -6.11
CA PHE A 36 -21.42 3.49 -6.27
C PHE A 36 -21.44 5.01 -6.51
N ARG A 37 -20.67 5.76 -5.72
CA ARG A 37 -20.54 7.23 -5.76
C ARG A 37 -21.83 8.02 -5.47
N GLN A 38 -22.88 7.36 -4.96
CA GLN A 38 -24.04 8.11 -4.50
C GLN A 38 -23.81 8.70 -3.11
N LEU A 39 -24.45 9.82 -2.80
CA LEU A 39 -24.32 10.46 -1.49
C LEU A 39 -24.71 9.49 -0.38
N GLY A 40 -23.84 9.33 0.62
CA GLY A 40 -24.04 8.41 1.74
C GLY A 40 -23.80 6.93 1.45
N SER A 41 -23.35 6.59 0.23
CA SER A 41 -23.00 5.21 -0.14
C SER A 41 -21.74 4.74 0.57
N LYS A 42 -21.68 3.42 0.87
CA LYS A 42 -20.45 2.76 1.35
C LYS A 42 -19.35 2.61 0.31
N THR A 43 -19.66 2.90 -0.96
CA THR A 43 -18.76 2.75 -2.10
C THR A 43 -18.44 4.10 -2.72
N PRO A 44 -17.58 4.91 -2.07
CA PRO A 44 -17.19 6.23 -2.56
C PRO A 44 -16.33 6.11 -3.83
N GLY A 45 -16.16 7.23 -4.53
CA GLY A 45 -15.38 7.30 -5.77
C GLY A 45 -13.87 7.07 -5.60
N HIS A 46 -13.35 7.14 -4.39
CA HIS A 46 -11.99 6.81 -4.00
C HIS A 46 -12.01 6.01 -2.70
N PRO A 47 -11.01 5.15 -2.43
CA PRO A 47 -10.96 4.43 -1.16
C PRO A 47 -10.75 5.40 0.00
N GLU A 48 -11.56 5.24 1.05
CA GLU A 48 -11.47 6.05 2.26
C GLU A 48 -11.33 5.13 3.48
N TYR A 49 -10.34 5.44 4.32
CA TYR A 49 -10.05 4.68 5.53
C TYR A 49 -11.29 4.54 6.42
N GLY A 50 -11.62 3.30 6.78
CA GLY A 50 -12.72 3.00 7.70
C GLY A 50 -14.13 3.21 7.13
N HIS A 51 -14.28 3.72 5.89
CA HIS A 51 -15.59 3.97 5.28
C HIS A 51 -16.18 2.70 4.64
N THR A 52 -15.41 2.05 3.78
CA THR A 52 -15.79 0.78 3.16
C THR A 52 -15.18 -0.38 3.95
N PRO A 53 -15.94 -1.44 4.33
CA PRO A 53 -15.38 -2.58 5.01
C PRO A 53 -14.23 -3.24 4.24
N GLY A 54 -13.06 -3.33 4.87
CA GLY A 54 -11.84 -3.87 4.25
C GLY A 54 -10.90 -2.81 3.69
N ILE A 55 -11.25 -1.53 3.74
CA ILE A 55 -10.37 -0.43 3.35
C ILE A 55 -9.65 0.13 4.59
N GLU A 56 -8.33 0.02 4.58
CA GLU A 56 -7.43 0.41 5.68
C GLU A 56 -6.50 1.57 5.28
N THR A 57 -6.63 2.12 4.08
CA THR A 57 -5.83 3.23 3.58
C THR A 57 -6.64 4.09 2.62
N THR A 58 -6.57 5.41 2.78
CA THR A 58 -7.14 6.37 1.85
C THR A 58 -6.17 6.62 0.71
N THR A 59 -6.65 6.53 -0.53
CA THR A 59 -5.94 6.97 -1.74
C THR A 59 -6.86 7.82 -2.61
N GLY A 60 -6.34 8.40 -3.69
CA GLY A 60 -7.06 9.30 -4.59
C GLY A 60 -6.11 10.36 -5.13
N PRO A 61 -5.41 11.13 -4.28
CA PRO A 61 -4.28 11.94 -4.74
C PRO A 61 -3.19 11.04 -5.31
N LEU A 62 -2.83 11.27 -6.58
CA LEU A 62 -1.88 10.43 -7.31
C LEU A 62 -0.48 10.43 -6.66
N GLY A 63 0.22 9.31 -6.70
CA GLY A 63 1.54 9.12 -6.11
C GLY A 63 1.54 8.80 -4.61
N GLN A 64 0.49 9.19 -3.87
CA GLN A 64 0.39 9.01 -2.42
C GLN A 64 0.33 7.53 -2.02
N GLY A 65 -0.36 6.69 -2.79
CA GLY A 65 -0.48 5.26 -2.50
C GLY A 65 0.85 4.53 -2.62
N VAL A 66 1.74 4.92 -3.55
CA VAL A 66 3.10 4.35 -3.62
C VAL A 66 3.88 4.72 -2.37
N ALA A 67 3.82 5.97 -1.90
CA ALA A 67 4.47 6.39 -0.66
C ALA A 67 3.92 5.62 0.56
N ASN A 68 2.60 5.44 0.66
CA ASN A 68 1.98 4.59 1.69
C ASN A 68 2.48 3.14 1.63
N ALA A 69 2.61 2.56 0.42
CA ALA A 69 3.12 1.21 0.25
C ALA A 69 4.58 1.08 0.70
N VAL A 70 5.41 2.10 0.44
CA VAL A 70 6.79 2.17 0.95
C VAL A 70 6.77 2.19 2.48
N GLY A 71 5.94 3.01 3.11
CA GLY A 71 5.75 3.05 4.56
C GLY A 71 5.31 1.69 5.14
N MET A 72 4.36 1.00 4.49
CA MET A 72 3.93 -0.35 4.89
C MET A 72 5.06 -1.39 4.78
N ALA A 73 5.89 -1.31 3.74
CA ALA A 73 7.04 -2.20 3.58
C ALA A 73 8.14 -1.91 4.62
N ILE A 74 8.36 -0.65 4.97
CA ILE A 74 9.23 -0.26 6.09
C ILE A 74 8.70 -0.86 7.41
N ALA A 75 7.41 -0.71 7.68
CA ALA A 75 6.78 -1.25 8.89
C ALA A 75 6.91 -2.78 8.96
N GLU A 76 6.73 -3.49 7.85
CA GLU A 76 6.93 -4.95 7.80
C GLU A 76 8.36 -5.33 8.22
N THR A 77 9.37 -4.72 7.58
CA THR A 77 10.77 -5.08 7.88
C THR A 77 11.17 -4.72 9.30
N ARG A 78 10.67 -3.59 9.82
CA ARG A 78 10.95 -3.18 11.20
C ARG A 78 10.29 -4.11 12.22
N LEU A 79 9.01 -4.43 12.05
CA LEU A 79 8.31 -5.34 12.94
C LEU A 79 8.90 -6.76 12.86
N ALA A 80 9.29 -7.21 11.67
CA ALA A 80 9.97 -8.49 11.50
C ALA A 80 11.30 -8.55 12.27
N ALA A 81 12.11 -7.48 12.20
CA ALA A 81 13.38 -7.41 12.94
C ALA A 81 13.18 -7.40 14.46
N GLU A 82 12.11 -6.77 14.94
CA GLU A 82 11.83 -6.68 16.38
C GLU A 82 11.20 -7.97 16.93
N PHE A 83 10.27 -8.59 16.21
CA PHE A 83 9.41 -9.63 16.76
C PHE A 83 9.67 -11.05 16.23
N ASN A 84 10.23 -11.22 15.02
CA ASN A 84 10.50 -12.57 14.53
C ASN A 84 11.61 -13.24 15.33
N ARG A 85 11.46 -14.54 15.54
CA ARG A 85 12.46 -15.44 16.14
C ARG A 85 12.64 -16.66 15.26
N GLU A 86 13.71 -17.41 15.47
CA GLU A 86 13.94 -18.67 14.74
C GLU A 86 12.73 -19.61 14.93
N GLY A 87 12.20 -20.13 13.83
CA GLY A 87 10.97 -20.92 13.82
C GLY A 87 9.65 -20.12 13.94
N TYR A 88 9.71 -18.83 14.23
CA TYR A 88 8.53 -17.99 14.46
C TYR A 88 8.50 -16.72 13.59
N PRO A 89 8.29 -16.83 12.28
CA PRO A 89 8.14 -15.68 11.38
C PRO A 89 6.72 -15.10 11.51
N ILE A 90 6.42 -14.43 12.64
CA ILE A 90 5.08 -13.88 12.91
C ILE A 90 4.76 -12.66 12.05
N VAL A 91 5.78 -11.93 11.59
CA VAL A 91 5.66 -10.84 10.62
C VAL A 91 6.40 -11.24 9.35
N ASP A 92 5.64 -11.59 8.30
CA ASP A 92 6.20 -12.05 7.02
C ASP A 92 5.15 -11.85 5.93
N HIS A 93 4.98 -10.62 5.46
CA HIS A 93 4.02 -10.30 4.42
C HIS A 93 4.64 -9.43 3.33
N TYR A 94 4.04 -9.49 2.14
CA TYR A 94 4.37 -8.61 1.03
C TYR A 94 3.45 -7.40 1.02
N THR A 95 3.96 -6.27 0.57
CA THR A 95 3.16 -5.12 0.21
C THR A 95 3.07 -5.04 -1.31
N TYR A 96 1.85 -4.97 -1.83
CA TYR A 96 1.58 -4.75 -3.24
C TYR A 96 0.97 -3.37 -3.44
N ALA A 97 1.41 -2.66 -4.47
CA ALA A 97 0.74 -1.46 -4.94
C ALA A 97 0.34 -1.64 -6.40
N LEU A 98 -0.83 -1.14 -6.77
CA LEU A 98 -1.28 -1.04 -8.15
C LEU A 98 -1.38 0.44 -8.49
N THR A 99 -0.70 0.86 -9.54
CA THR A 99 -0.53 2.26 -9.90
C THR A 99 -0.63 2.47 -11.41
N GLY A 100 -0.77 3.69 -11.87
CA GLY A 100 -0.90 4.01 -13.28
C GLY A 100 0.00 5.15 -13.76
N ASP A 101 -0.12 5.53 -15.03
CA ASP A 101 0.74 6.55 -15.69
C ASP A 101 0.77 7.87 -14.91
N GLY A 102 -0.37 8.37 -14.47
CA GLY A 102 -0.44 9.63 -13.69
C GLY A 102 0.31 9.56 -12.37
N CYS A 103 0.26 8.42 -11.68
CA CYS A 103 0.99 8.25 -10.42
C CYS A 103 2.51 8.28 -10.63
N MET A 104 2.97 7.74 -11.76
CA MET A 104 4.38 7.72 -12.13
C MET A 104 4.94 9.10 -12.53
N MET A 105 4.06 10.09 -12.75
CA MET A 105 4.44 11.49 -13.01
C MET A 105 4.64 12.32 -11.73
N GLU A 106 4.06 11.87 -10.62
CA GLU A 106 4.06 12.64 -9.36
C GLU A 106 5.43 12.65 -8.67
N GLY A 107 5.84 13.83 -8.19
CA GLY A 107 7.13 13.99 -7.49
C GLY A 107 7.25 13.13 -6.24
N ILE A 108 6.15 12.93 -5.50
CA ILE A 108 6.14 12.06 -4.32
C ILE A 108 6.49 10.60 -4.66
N GLU A 109 6.11 10.13 -5.85
CA GLU A 109 6.49 8.79 -6.32
C GLU A 109 8.00 8.68 -6.50
N TYR A 110 8.65 9.68 -7.11
CA TYR A 110 10.11 9.72 -7.28
C TYR A 110 10.85 9.64 -5.94
N GLU A 111 10.40 10.42 -4.97
CA GLU A 111 11.00 10.43 -3.63
C GLU A 111 10.83 9.10 -2.91
N ALA A 112 9.60 8.54 -2.93
CA ALA A 112 9.26 7.28 -2.29
C ALA A 112 10.00 6.10 -2.93
N ALA A 113 10.02 6.02 -4.27
CA ALA A 113 10.71 4.97 -5.00
C ALA A 113 12.23 4.99 -4.76
N SER A 114 12.84 6.19 -4.75
CA SER A 114 14.25 6.36 -4.41
C SER A 114 14.57 5.89 -3.00
N LEU A 115 13.73 6.22 -2.01
CA LEU A 115 13.90 5.75 -0.63
C LEU A 115 13.75 4.22 -0.53
N ALA A 116 12.76 3.65 -1.19
CA ALA A 116 12.53 2.19 -1.19
C ALA A 116 13.70 1.40 -1.74
N GLY A 117 14.32 1.88 -2.82
CA GLY A 117 15.54 1.27 -3.38
C GLY A 117 16.74 1.39 -2.44
N THR A 118 16.96 2.57 -1.85
CA THR A 118 18.01 2.81 -0.84
C THR A 118 17.85 1.86 0.36
N LEU A 119 16.62 1.68 0.81
CA LEU A 119 16.28 0.79 1.92
C LEU A 119 16.17 -0.68 1.52
N LYS A 120 16.34 -1.04 0.25
CA LYS A 120 16.31 -2.44 -0.23
C LYS A 120 15.05 -3.20 0.24
N LEU A 121 13.87 -2.63 0.01
CA LEU A 121 12.60 -3.19 0.50
C LEU A 121 12.11 -4.34 -0.37
N GLY A 122 12.72 -5.52 -0.27
CA GLY A 122 12.50 -6.67 -1.16
C GLY A 122 11.10 -7.30 -1.13
N LYS A 123 10.26 -6.93 -0.15
CA LYS A 123 8.85 -7.38 -0.11
C LYS A 123 7.86 -6.33 -0.65
N LEU A 124 8.35 -5.23 -1.21
CA LEU A 124 7.53 -4.26 -1.93
C LEU A 124 7.46 -4.62 -3.41
N ILE A 125 6.26 -4.83 -3.92
CA ILE A 125 5.98 -5.17 -5.32
C ILE A 125 4.96 -4.18 -5.87
N VAL A 126 5.38 -3.37 -6.84
CA VAL A 126 4.51 -2.40 -7.50
C VAL A 126 4.15 -2.92 -8.90
N LEU A 127 2.86 -2.97 -9.20
CA LEU A 127 2.34 -3.25 -10.53
C LEU A 127 1.93 -1.92 -11.16
N TYR A 128 2.57 -1.59 -12.27
CA TYR A 128 2.30 -0.38 -13.02
C TYR A 128 1.45 -0.71 -14.25
N ASP A 129 0.18 -0.30 -14.22
CA ASP A 129 -0.72 -0.30 -15.36
C ASP A 129 -0.29 0.79 -16.35
N LYS A 130 0.53 0.40 -17.31
CA LYS A 130 1.02 1.28 -18.36
C LYS A 130 0.11 1.23 -19.57
N ASN A 131 -0.84 2.14 -19.67
CA ASN A 131 -1.73 2.26 -20.82
C ASN A 131 -1.49 3.52 -21.66
N ASN A 132 -0.61 4.42 -21.21
CA ASN A 132 -0.21 5.67 -21.86
C ASN A 132 -1.36 6.66 -22.05
N ILE A 133 -2.40 6.64 -21.21
CA ILE A 133 -3.55 7.55 -21.28
C ILE A 133 -3.79 8.23 -19.95
N THR A 134 -4.00 9.53 -19.99
CA THR A 134 -4.50 10.37 -18.91
C THR A 134 -5.88 10.96 -19.25
N ILE A 135 -6.43 11.81 -18.38
CA ILE A 135 -7.70 12.50 -18.64
C ILE A 135 -7.62 13.38 -19.89
N GLU A 136 -6.48 14.03 -20.12
CA GLU A 136 -6.31 14.97 -21.24
C GLU A 136 -5.96 14.26 -22.55
N GLY A 137 -5.57 12.99 -22.52
CA GLY A 137 -5.21 12.25 -23.72
C GLY A 137 -3.99 11.33 -23.53
N ASP A 138 -3.23 11.19 -24.60
CA ASP A 138 -1.99 10.42 -24.62
C ASP A 138 -0.92 11.05 -23.72
N THR A 139 -0.11 10.21 -23.06
CA THR A 139 0.96 10.69 -22.18
C THR A 139 2.08 11.41 -22.89
N ASP A 140 2.29 11.15 -24.19
CA ASP A 140 3.45 11.66 -24.97
C ASP A 140 3.55 13.19 -24.97
N GLY A 141 2.43 13.89 -24.73
CA GLY A 141 2.41 15.34 -24.62
C GLY A 141 3.07 15.91 -23.35
N ALA A 142 3.20 15.09 -22.30
CA ALA A 142 3.67 15.56 -20.97
C ALA A 142 4.64 14.58 -20.29
N PHE A 143 4.78 13.34 -20.74
CA PHE A 143 5.51 12.30 -20.04
C PHE A 143 6.14 11.29 -21.01
N THR A 144 7.42 11.48 -21.31
CA THR A 144 8.17 10.70 -22.30
C THR A 144 9.33 9.90 -21.70
N GLU A 145 9.51 9.93 -20.39
CA GLU A 145 10.61 9.25 -19.72
C GLU A 145 10.44 7.72 -19.68
N ASP A 146 11.58 7.03 -19.60
CA ASP A 146 11.63 5.59 -19.37
C ASP A 146 11.52 5.29 -17.87
N VAL A 147 10.28 5.08 -17.39
CA VAL A 147 9.99 4.76 -15.99
C VAL A 147 10.77 3.52 -15.51
N GLY A 148 10.94 2.52 -16.37
CA GLY A 148 11.71 1.32 -16.02
C GLY A 148 13.16 1.64 -15.71
N LYS A 149 13.85 2.37 -16.61
CA LYS A 149 15.24 2.79 -16.37
C LYS A 149 15.38 3.70 -15.16
N ARG A 150 14.41 4.57 -14.92
CA ARG A 150 14.39 5.41 -13.71
C ARG A 150 14.41 4.54 -12.45
N HIS A 151 13.53 3.55 -12.36
CA HIS A 151 13.47 2.64 -11.21
C HIS A 151 14.71 1.74 -11.11
N GLU A 152 15.26 1.26 -12.24
CA GLU A 152 16.55 0.54 -12.26
C GLU A 152 17.67 1.38 -11.64
N ALA A 153 17.77 2.67 -12.02
CA ALA A 153 18.74 3.62 -11.45
C ALA A 153 18.51 3.88 -9.95
N GLN A 154 17.27 3.77 -9.48
CA GLN A 154 16.90 3.85 -8.06
C GLN A 154 17.13 2.53 -7.29
N GLY A 155 17.63 1.48 -7.93
CA GLY A 155 17.96 0.20 -7.29
C GLY A 155 16.82 -0.82 -7.25
N TRP A 156 15.81 -0.69 -8.09
CA TRP A 156 14.70 -1.63 -8.21
C TRP A 156 14.99 -2.78 -9.18
N GLN A 157 14.34 -3.93 -8.96
CA GLN A 157 14.13 -4.94 -10.00
C GLN A 157 12.99 -4.48 -10.90
N VAL A 158 13.19 -4.46 -12.22
CA VAL A 158 12.13 -4.10 -13.18
C VAL A 158 11.79 -5.29 -14.07
N LEU A 159 10.52 -5.59 -14.20
CA LEU A 159 9.96 -6.67 -15.00
C LEU A 159 8.93 -6.11 -15.98
N TYR A 160 8.87 -6.67 -17.19
CA TYR A 160 7.99 -6.17 -18.25
C TYR A 160 6.99 -7.25 -18.69
N ILE A 161 5.72 -6.89 -18.76
CA ILE A 161 4.61 -7.68 -19.31
C ILE A 161 4.08 -6.96 -20.53
N LYS A 162 4.09 -7.63 -21.68
CA LYS A 162 3.68 -7.03 -22.96
C LYS A 162 2.17 -6.98 -23.16
N ASP A 163 1.43 -7.86 -22.52
CA ASP A 163 -0.04 -7.94 -22.59
C ASP A 163 -0.63 -8.13 -21.18
N GLY A 164 -1.40 -7.15 -20.73
CA GLY A 164 -2.07 -7.17 -19.45
C GLY A 164 -3.18 -8.23 -19.33
N ASN A 165 -3.54 -8.90 -20.42
CA ASN A 165 -4.47 -10.03 -20.41
C ASN A 165 -3.76 -11.38 -20.27
N ASP A 166 -2.41 -11.42 -20.34
CA ASP A 166 -1.63 -12.64 -20.12
C ASP A 166 -1.45 -12.91 -18.61
N MET A 167 -2.43 -13.60 -18.03
CA MET A 167 -2.48 -13.96 -16.62
C MET A 167 -1.28 -14.85 -16.21
N GLU A 168 -0.77 -15.65 -17.13
CA GLU A 168 0.39 -16.53 -16.86
C GLU A 168 1.68 -15.72 -16.75
N ALA A 169 1.89 -14.76 -17.66
CA ALA A 169 3.03 -13.85 -17.60
C ALA A 169 3.01 -13.00 -16.32
N ILE A 170 1.84 -12.47 -15.93
CA ILE A 170 1.67 -11.72 -14.69
C ILE A 170 2.02 -12.59 -13.48
N SER A 171 1.49 -13.80 -13.42
CA SER A 171 1.76 -14.75 -12.32
C SER A 171 3.25 -15.10 -12.21
N LYS A 172 3.92 -15.33 -13.35
CA LYS A 172 5.36 -15.60 -13.40
C LYS A 172 6.18 -14.39 -12.93
N ALA A 173 5.78 -13.17 -13.33
CA ALA A 173 6.47 -11.95 -12.91
C ALA A 173 6.33 -11.72 -11.39
N ILE A 174 5.14 -11.89 -10.83
CA ILE A 174 4.91 -11.82 -9.36
C ILE A 174 5.76 -12.88 -8.65
N ALA A 175 5.81 -14.11 -9.17
CA ALA A 175 6.63 -15.18 -8.58
C ALA A 175 8.14 -14.84 -8.65
N LYS A 176 8.61 -14.18 -9.72
CA LYS A 176 9.98 -13.70 -9.84
C LYS A 176 10.26 -12.54 -8.89
N ALA A 177 9.35 -11.57 -8.78
CA ALA A 177 9.46 -10.48 -7.82
C ALA A 177 9.55 -10.99 -6.37
N LYS A 178 8.77 -12.00 -6.01
CA LYS A 178 8.82 -12.62 -4.66
C LYS A 178 10.12 -13.36 -4.35
N LYS A 179 10.90 -13.73 -5.35
CA LYS A 179 12.22 -14.34 -5.14
C LYS A 179 13.33 -13.30 -4.94
N GLU A 180 13.08 -12.07 -5.35
CA GLU A 180 14.00 -10.96 -5.10
C GLU A 180 13.80 -10.45 -3.67
N THR A 181 14.84 -10.56 -2.85
CA THR A 181 14.78 -10.19 -1.42
C THR A 181 15.59 -8.94 -1.08
N SER A 182 16.40 -8.47 -2.02
CA SER A 182 17.33 -7.36 -1.81
C SER A 182 16.92 -6.05 -2.48
N LYS A 183 15.86 -6.08 -3.30
CA LYS A 183 15.38 -4.93 -4.08
C LYS A 183 13.86 -4.91 -4.11
N PRO A 184 13.20 -3.75 -4.03
CA PRO A 184 11.81 -3.64 -4.41
C PRO A 184 11.62 -3.99 -5.90
N SER A 185 10.42 -4.41 -6.29
CA SER A 185 10.13 -4.84 -7.65
C SER A 185 9.04 -3.98 -8.29
N LEU A 186 9.32 -3.48 -9.50
CA LEU A 186 8.35 -2.85 -10.39
C LEU A 186 7.99 -3.82 -11.52
N ILE A 187 6.71 -4.13 -11.69
CA ILE A 187 6.19 -4.93 -12.79
C ILE A 187 5.41 -3.99 -13.71
N ILE A 188 5.99 -3.65 -14.84
CA ILE A 188 5.36 -2.78 -15.85
C ILE A 188 4.48 -3.65 -16.74
N VAL A 189 3.17 -3.43 -16.67
CA VAL A 189 2.16 -4.20 -17.39
C VAL A 189 1.57 -3.32 -18.49
N ARG A 190 1.80 -3.66 -19.74
CA ARG A 190 1.17 -2.97 -20.86
C ARG A 190 -0.29 -3.34 -20.96
N THR A 191 -1.16 -2.36 -20.84
CA THR A 191 -2.61 -2.53 -20.92
C THR A 191 -3.22 -1.60 -21.97
N VAL A 192 -4.51 -1.77 -22.21
CA VAL A 192 -5.31 -0.87 -23.05
C VAL A 192 -6.49 -0.39 -22.20
N ILE A 193 -6.53 0.91 -21.92
CA ILE A 193 -7.63 1.49 -21.15
C ILE A 193 -8.97 1.21 -21.86
N GLY A 194 -10.02 0.84 -21.12
CA GLY A 194 -11.31 0.52 -21.68
C GLY A 194 -11.33 -0.72 -22.60
N TYR A 195 -10.42 -1.67 -22.36
CA TYR A 195 -10.29 -2.91 -23.14
C TYR A 195 -11.66 -3.59 -23.40
N GLY A 196 -11.88 -3.96 -24.65
CA GLY A 196 -13.15 -4.56 -25.11
C GLY A 196 -14.27 -3.55 -25.37
N SER A 197 -14.16 -2.29 -24.95
CA SER A 197 -15.17 -1.27 -25.24
C SER A 197 -14.99 -0.67 -26.64
N PRO A 198 -16.03 -0.04 -27.20
CA PRO A 198 -15.92 0.69 -28.48
C PRO A 198 -14.94 1.89 -28.44
N LYS A 199 -14.59 2.35 -27.24
CA LYS A 199 -13.68 3.47 -27.01
C LYS A 199 -12.34 3.02 -26.43
N ALA A 200 -11.98 1.74 -26.58
CA ALA A 200 -10.72 1.22 -26.06
C ALA A 200 -9.51 2.04 -26.55
N GLY A 201 -8.57 2.32 -25.65
CA GLY A 201 -7.36 3.09 -25.95
C GLY A 201 -7.57 4.61 -26.03
N SER A 202 -8.75 5.14 -25.69
CA SER A 202 -8.99 6.57 -25.70
C SER A 202 -9.19 7.16 -24.30
N ALA A 203 -8.87 8.45 -24.15
CA ALA A 203 -9.11 9.22 -22.91
C ALA A 203 -10.58 9.27 -22.51
N ASP A 204 -11.51 9.11 -23.46
CA ASP A 204 -12.95 9.04 -23.19
C ASP A 204 -13.34 7.91 -22.20
N THR A 205 -12.50 6.87 -22.09
CA THR A 205 -12.73 5.78 -21.13
C THR A 205 -12.13 6.03 -19.77
N HIS A 206 -11.34 7.10 -19.61
CA HIS A 206 -10.68 7.38 -18.34
C HIS A 206 -11.67 7.76 -17.22
N GLY A 207 -12.66 8.56 -17.52
CA GLY A 207 -13.56 9.10 -16.50
C GLY A 207 -15.01 9.26 -16.94
N SER A 208 -15.37 8.94 -18.19
CA SER A 208 -16.72 9.06 -18.71
C SER A 208 -17.42 7.70 -18.78
N PRO A 209 -18.72 7.61 -18.45
CA PRO A 209 -19.45 6.36 -18.58
C PRO A 209 -19.60 5.98 -20.06
N LEU A 210 -19.57 4.68 -20.34
CA LEU A 210 -19.73 4.15 -21.70
C LEU A 210 -21.17 4.34 -22.25
N GLY A 211 -22.15 4.57 -21.36
CA GLY A 211 -23.56 4.59 -21.70
C GLY A 211 -24.10 3.19 -22.00
N ALA A 212 -25.42 3.08 -22.18
CA ALA A 212 -26.10 1.79 -22.33
C ALA A 212 -25.61 1.00 -23.56
N GLU A 213 -25.46 1.65 -24.71
CA GLU A 213 -25.00 0.99 -25.94
C GLU A 213 -23.51 0.60 -25.86
N GLY A 214 -22.68 1.43 -25.24
CA GLY A 214 -21.26 1.10 -25.00
C GLY A 214 -21.09 -0.11 -24.08
N VAL A 215 -21.88 -0.20 -23.01
CA VAL A 215 -21.88 -1.36 -22.10
C VAL A 215 -22.36 -2.61 -22.82
N LYS A 216 -23.42 -2.51 -23.66
CA LYS A 216 -23.90 -3.62 -24.45
C LYS A 216 -22.85 -4.16 -25.44
N ALA A 217 -22.14 -3.24 -26.12
CA ALA A 217 -21.04 -3.61 -27.00
C ALA A 217 -19.86 -4.25 -26.26
N LEU A 218 -19.44 -3.67 -25.11
CA LEU A 218 -18.41 -4.22 -24.23
C LEU A 218 -18.75 -5.66 -23.82
N ARG A 219 -19.95 -5.90 -23.33
CA ARG A 219 -20.41 -7.23 -22.91
C ARG A 219 -20.35 -8.24 -24.06
N LYS A 220 -20.84 -7.86 -25.25
CA LYS A 220 -20.74 -8.68 -26.43
C LYS A 220 -19.28 -9.02 -26.79
N ASN A 221 -18.40 -8.03 -26.78
CA ASN A 221 -16.99 -8.21 -27.11
C ASN A 221 -16.24 -9.11 -26.12
N LEU A 222 -16.65 -9.07 -24.85
CA LEU A 222 -16.07 -9.91 -23.79
C LEU A 222 -16.78 -11.26 -23.62
N GLY A 223 -17.85 -11.55 -24.40
CA GLY A 223 -18.64 -12.77 -24.28
C GLY A 223 -19.38 -12.88 -22.94
N TYR A 224 -19.79 -11.75 -22.35
CA TYR A 224 -20.44 -11.70 -21.03
C TYR A 224 -21.95 -11.57 -21.17
N ASP A 225 -22.67 -12.69 -21.22
CA ASP A 225 -24.11 -12.76 -21.52
C ASP A 225 -25.05 -12.75 -20.29
N TYR A 226 -24.48 -12.58 -19.08
CA TYR A 226 -25.27 -12.55 -17.84
C TYR A 226 -26.00 -11.19 -17.67
N PRO A 227 -27.13 -11.15 -16.93
CA PRO A 227 -27.76 -9.88 -16.56
C PRO A 227 -26.80 -8.90 -15.85
N PRO A 228 -27.07 -7.58 -15.88
CA PRO A 228 -26.29 -6.63 -15.09
C PRO A 228 -26.25 -7.02 -13.61
N PHE A 229 -25.15 -6.70 -12.93
CA PHE A 229 -24.92 -6.99 -11.51
C PHE A 229 -25.07 -8.47 -11.13
N THR A 230 -24.77 -9.37 -12.06
CA THR A 230 -24.77 -10.81 -11.82
C THR A 230 -23.35 -11.32 -11.72
N VAL A 231 -23.04 -12.07 -10.69
CA VAL A 231 -21.79 -12.85 -10.61
C VAL A 231 -22.13 -14.30 -10.91
N PRO A 232 -21.56 -14.91 -11.97
CA PRO A 232 -21.82 -16.32 -12.31
C PRO A 232 -21.48 -17.26 -11.16
N GLU A 233 -22.27 -18.33 -10.99
CA GLU A 233 -22.07 -19.28 -9.88
C GLU A 233 -20.71 -19.99 -9.92
N GLU A 234 -20.20 -20.28 -11.13
CA GLU A 234 -18.85 -20.85 -11.29
C GLU A 234 -17.77 -19.90 -10.79
N VAL A 235 -17.92 -18.58 -11.00
CA VAL A 235 -17.00 -17.54 -10.50
C VAL A 235 -17.07 -17.49 -8.98
N LYS A 236 -18.26 -17.45 -8.38
CA LYS A 236 -18.44 -17.49 -6.93
C LYS A 236 -17.80 -18.73 -6.32
N LYS A 237 -18.03 -19.91 -6.93
CA LYS A 237 -17.46 -21.18 -6.48
C LYS A 237 -15.93 -21.19 -6.57
N TYR A 238 -15.38 -20.67 -7.66
CA TYR A 238 -13.93 -20.54 -7.83
C TYR A 238 -13.33 -19.64 -6.75
N LEU A 239 -13.91 -18.47 -6.52
CA LEU A 239 -13.42 -17.51 -5.55
C LEU A 239 -13.62 -17.96 -4.09
N HIS A 240 -14.64 -18.79 -3.81
CA HIS A 240 -14.83 -19.39 -2.49
C HIS A 240 -13.61 -20.21 -2.03
N ASN A 241 -12.86 -20.80 -2.97
CA ASN A 241 -11.62 -21.52 -2.65
C ASN A 241 -10.56 -20.56 -2.05
N TYR A 242 -10.50 -19.32 -2.51
CA TYR A 242 -9.58 -18.30 -1.97
C TYR A 242 -10.00 -17.86 -0.57
N ILE A 243 -11.30 -17.70 -0.32
CA ILE A 243 -11.84 -17.40 1.02
C ILE A 243 -11.48 -18.52 1.99
N THR A 244 -11.69 -19.77 1.59
CA THR A 244 -11.36 -20.95 2.39
C THR A 244 -9.84 -21.02 2.67
N ARG A 245 -9.01 -20.78 1.64
CA ARG A 245 -7.56 -20.67 1.78
C ARG A 245 -7.16 -19.57 2.76
N GLY A 246 -7.78 -18.39 2.65
CA GLY A 246 -7.53 -17.27 3.56
C GLY A 246 -7.82 -17.61 5.02
N LYS A 247 -8.97 -18.23 5.28
CA LYS A 247 -9.34 -18.72 6.65
C LYS A 247 -8.34 -19.73 7.19
N ARG A 248 -7.87 -20.66 6.34
CA ARG A 248 -6.84 -21.64 6.73
C ARG A 248 -5.53 -20.96 7.11
N ILE A 249 -5.02 -20.07 6.27
CA ILE A 249 -3.78 -19.32 6.52
C ILE A 249 -3.89 -18.49 7.81
N GLN A 250 -5.03 -17.87 8.07
CA GLN A 250 -5.27 -17.14 9.31
C GLN A 250 -5.23 -18.06 10.53
N LYS A 251 -5.83 -19.27 10.44
CA LYS A 251 -5.81 -20.26 11.51
C LYS A 251 -4.37 -20.75 11.79
N GLU A 252 -3.61 -21.04 10.73
CA GLU A 252 -2.21 -21.44 10.83
C GLU A 252 -1.36 -20.36 11.51
N TRP A 253 -1.56 -19.09 11.11
CA TRP A 253 -0.88 -17.96 11.75
C TRP A 253 -1.26 -17.81 13.24
N LYS A 254 -2.53 -17.98 13.59
CA LYS A 254 -2.96 -17.94 15.01
C LYS A 254 -2.28 -19.03 15.82
N GLN A 255 -2.22 -20.25 15.30
CA GLN A 255 -1.52 -21.36 15.97
C GLN A 255 -0.02 -21.06 16.16
N LEU A 256 0.62 -20.49 15.14
CA LEU A 256 2.01 -20.04 15.23
C LEU A 256 2.18 -18.96 16.32
N PHE A 257 1.28 -17.97 16.35
CA PHE A 257 1.33 -16.90 17.33
C PHE A 257 1.03 -17.40 18.76
N ASP A 258 0.11 -18.35 18.93
CA ASP A 258 -0.17 -18.99 20.22
C ASP A 258 1.06 -19.75 20.76
N ALA A 259 1.81 -20.43 19.88
CA ALA A 259 3.07 -21.08 20.25
C ALA A 259 4.16 -20.05 20.59
N TYR A 260 4.29 -19.01 19.76
CA TYR A 260 5.21 -17.87 20.01
C TYR A 260 4.94 -17.22 21.37
N SER A 261 3.66 -16.96 21.71
CA SER A 261 3.29 -16.31 22.97
C SER A 261 3.65 -17.13 24.21
N LYS A 262 3.70 -18.45 24.09
CA LYS A 262 4.15 -19.32 25.18
C LYS A 262 5.66 -19.29 25.38
N GLU A 263 6.42 -19.17 24.29
CA GLU A 263 7.88 -19.20 24.33
C GLU A 263 8.46 -17.79 24.56
N TYR A 264 7.80 -16.76 24.05
CA TYR A 264 8.22 -15.35 24.15
C TYR A 264 7.08 -14.44 24.68
N PRO A 265 6.58 -14.64 25.91
CA PRO A 265 5.41 -13.94 26.42
C PRO A 265 5.58 -12.40 26.43
N GLU A 266 6.73 -11.90 26.85
CA GLU A 266 7.00 -10.45 26.87
C GLU A 266 6.98 -9.81 25.47
N LEU A 267 7.49 -10.53 24.45
CA LEU A 267 7.44 -10.05 23.08
C LEU A 267 6.03 -10.13 22.49
N ALA A 268 5.25 -11.14 22.86
CA ALA A 268 3.86 -11.25 22.44
C ALA A 268 3.01 -10.12 23.04
N ASP A 269 3.19 -9.80 24.32
CA ASP A 269 2.53 -8.67 24.96
C ASP A 269 2.93 -7.34 24.34
N LYS A 270 4.21 -7.15 24.05
CA LYS A 270 4.71 -5.98 23.33
C LYS A 270 4.12 -5.88 21.91
N PHE A 271 4.02 -6.99 21.20
CA PHE A 271 3.41 -7.03 19.87
C PHE A 271 1.93 -6.63 19.92
N HIS A 272 1.19 -7.14 20.91
CA HIS A 272 -0.20 -6.72 21.14
C HIS A 272 -0.31 -5.24 21.46
N SER A 273 0.53 -4.72 22.36
CA SER A 273 0.59 -3.30 22.69
C SER A 273 0.81 -2.42 21.44
N TYR A 274 1.69 -2.82 20.53
CA TYR A 274 1.96 -2.07 19.29
C TYR A 274 0.75 -2.00 18.35
N LEU A 275 -0.11 -3.02 18.39
CA LEU A 275 -1.25 -3.16 17.47
C LEU A 275 -2.60 -2.80 18.10
N SER A 276 -2.66 -2.64 19.44
CA SER A 276 -3.92 -2.33 20.14
C SER A 276 -4.41 -0.91 19.87
N GLY A 277 -3.50 0.01 19.51
CA GLY A 277 -3.79 1.45 19.46
C GLY A 277 -3.92 2.10 20.84
N GLU A 278 -3.72 1.35 21.92
CA GLU A 278 -3.69 1.87 23.26
C GLU A 278 -2.45 2.71 23.51
N THR A 279 -2.61 3.85 24.11
CA THR A 279 -1.52 4.74 24.52
C THR A 279 -1.49 4.84 26.04
N PRO A 280 -0.30 4.99 26.65
CA PRO A 280 -0.23 5.32 28.07
C PRO A 280 -0.91 6.67 28.34
N ASP A 281 -1.20 6.95 29.61
CA ASP A 281 -1.75 8.24 30.03
C ASP A 281 -0.69 9.34 29.88
N LEU A 282 -0.67 9.96 28.69
CA LEU A 282 0.26 11.02 28.36
C LEU A 282 -0.12 12.35 28.99
N LEU A 283 -1.39 12.57 29.30
CA LEU A 283 -1.89 13.85 29.81
C LEU A 283 -1.48 14.11 31.26
N HIS A 284 -1.24 13.05 32.04
CA HIS A 284 -0.81 13.14 33.43
C HIS A 284 0.69 12.86 33.60
N ASP A 285 1.46 12.77 32.52
CA ASP A 285 2.92 12.70 32.63
C ASP A 285 3.52 14.10 32.76
N GLU A 286 3.80 14.49 34.00
CA GLU A 286 4.31 15.82 34.33
C GLU A 286 5.57 16.21 33.54
N LYS A 287 6.43 15.22 33.21
CA LYS A 287 7.67 15.47 32.43
C LYS A 287 7.42 15.91 31.00
N LEU A 288 6.22 15.69 30.46
CA LEU A 288 5.85 16.21 29.14
C LEU A 288 5.56 17.72 29.15
N PHE A 289 5.20 18.27 30.30
CA PHE A 289 4.73 19.65 30.45
C PHE A 289 5.62 20.52 31.35
N ASP A 290 6.64 19.95 31.97
CA ASP A 290 7.57 20.66 32.84
C ASP A 290 8.65 21.42 32.03
N PHE A 291 8.48 22.73 31.92
CA PHE A 291 9.41 23.66 31.28
C PHE A 291 9.75 24.80 32.24
N GLU A 292 10.90 24.73 32.87
CA GLU A 292 11.38 25.72 33.89
C GLU A 292 11.48 27.14 33.33
N LYS A 293 11.73 27.32 32.06
CA LYS A 293 11.93 28.63 31.41
C LYS A 293 11.57 28.61 29.94
N PRO A 294 11.27 29.77 29.34
CA PRO A 294 11.10 29.90 27.89
C PRO A 294 12.33 29.42 27.14
N ASP A 295 12.10 28.65 26.08
CA ASP A 295 13.14 28.09 25.20
C ASP A 295 12.68 28.12 23.75
N ALA A 296 13.57 27.95 22.80
CA ALA A 296 13.21 27.80 21.39
C ALA A 296 12.32 26.57 21.20
N THR A 297 11.25 26.70 20.42
CA THR A 297 10.26 25.64 20.20
C THR A 297 10.86 24.31 19.73
N ARG A 298 11.94 24.33 18.94
CA ARG A 298 12.69 23.13 18.56
C ARG A 298 13.31 22.40 19.75
N ASN A 299 13.71 23.12 20.81
CA ASN A 299 14.28 22.54 22.01
C ASN A 299 13.20 21.90 22.88
N THR A 300 12.07 22.59 23.06
CA THR A 300 10.91 22.05 23.78
C THR A 300 10.31 20.85 23.06
N SER A 301 10.14 20.92 21.73
CA SER A 301 9.73 19.80 20.91
C SER A 301 10.67 18.58 21.05
N SER A 302 11.98 18.80 21.07
CA SER A 302 12.96 17.72 21.27
C SER A 302 12.86 17.07 22.66
N LYS A 303 12.59 17.85 23.72
CA LYS A 303 12.36 17.31 25.07
C LYS A 303 11.12 16.43 25.08
N VAL A 304 10.00 16.92 24.53
CA VAL A 304 8.75 16.16 24.41
C VAL A 304 8.95 14.90 23.58
N LEU A 305 9.58 15.00 22.39
CA LEU A 305 9.86 13.86 21.53
C LEU A 305 10.65 12.76 22.27
N ASN A 306 11.69 13.14 23.01
CA ASN A 306 12.49 12.16 23.73
C ASN A 306 11.72 11.54 24.90
N ARG A 307 10.88 12.30 25.60
CA ARG A 307 9.99 11.74 26.62
C ARG A 307 8.95 10.79 26.02
N LEU A 308 8.33 11.16 24.90
CA LEU A 308 7.43 10.26 24.16
C LEU A 308 8.14 9.00 23.70
N ALA A 309 9.39 9.08 23.26
CA ALA A 309 10.18 7.91 22.88
C ALA A 309 10.42 6.94 24.05
N GLU A 310 10.50 7.43 25.29
CA GLU A 310 10.57 6.57 26.48
C GLU A 310 9.24 5.86 26.76
N LEU A 311 8.11 6.55 26.57
CA LEU A 311 6.76 6.06 26.87
C LEU A 311 6.17 5.18 25.75
N LEU A 312 6.56 5.44 24.50
CA LEU A 312 6.04 4.81 23.30
C LEU A 312 7.16 4.04 22.56
N PRO A 313 7.40 2.78 22.90
CA PRO A 313 8.48 2.00 22.29
C PRO A 313 8.31 1.79 20.79
N ASN A 314 7.10 1.90 20.27
CA ASN A 314 6.76 1.82 18.85
C ASN A 314 6.90 3.15 18.09
N LEU A 315 7.23 4.25 18.76
CA LEU A 315 7.44 5.54 18.10
C LEU A 315 8.61 5.46 17.13
N VAL A 316 8.39 5.89 15.90
CA VAL A 316 9.40 6.01 14.84
C VAL A 316 9.25 7.35 14.15
N GLY A 317 10.30 7.87 13.58
CA GLY A 317 10.23 9.13 12.84
C GLY A 317 11.58 9.66 12.42
N GLY A 318 11.57 10.84 11.81
CA GLY A 318 12.76 11.51 11.33
C GLY A 318 12.44 12.84 10.69
N SER A 319 13.35 13.35 9.90
CA SER A 319 13.15 14.58 9.12
C SER A 319 13.92 14.52 7.79
N ALA A 320 13.51 15.36 6.86
CA ALA A 320 14.19 15.55 5.59
C ALA A 320 15.48 16.36 5.82
N ASP A 321 16.56 15.67 6.17
CA ASP A 321 17.92 16.20 6.38
C ASP A 321 18.10 17.32 7.46
N LEU A 322 17.07 17.59 8.25
CA LEU A 322 17.06 18.68 9.22
C LEU A 322 17.22 18.23 10.68
N GLY A 323 17.49 16.95 10.94
CA GLY A 323 17.60 16.39 12.28
C GLY A 323 18.46 17.19 13.27
N PRO A 324 19.67 17.62 12.92
CA PRO A 324 20.50 18.46 13.78
C PRO A 324 19.92 19.84 14.07
N SER A 325 19.23 20.44 13.11
CA SER A 325 18.65 21.79 13.20
C SER A 325 17.35 21.84 13.99
N ASN A 326 16.40 20.94 13.62
CA ASN A 326 15.06 20.86 14.24
C ASN A 326 15.02 19.96 15.47
N LYS A 327 16.13 19.25 15.76
CA LYS A 327 16.30 18.36 16.90
C LYS A 327 15.27 17.22 16.98
N SER A 328 14.85 16.69 15.82
CA SER A 328 13.85 15.62 15.69
C SER A 328 14.45 14.21 15.81
N VAL A 329 15.63 14.07 16.43
CA VAL A 329 16.28 12.78 16.66
C VAL A 329 15.93 12.27 18.06
N MET A 330 15.41 11.05 18.14
CA MET A 330 15.21 10.34 19.40
C MET A 330 16.56 9.82 19.91
N LYS A 331 16.99 10.34 21.06
CA LYS A 331 18.22 9.91 21.73
C LYS A 331 18.06 8.45 22.18
N ASN A 332 19.15 7.73 22.26
CA ASN A 332 19.17 6.32 22.66
C ASN A 332 18.38 5.36 21.74
N ARG A 333 18.10 5.80 20.50
CA ARG A 333 17.53 4.96 19.45
C ARG A 333 18.38 5.03 18.20
N ASP A 334 18.63 3.85 17.63
CA ASP A 334 19.41 3.73 16.41
C ASP A 334 18.66 4.26 15.18
N TYR A 335 19.40 4.48 14.11
CA TYR A 335 18.85 4.78 12.80
C TYR A 335 18.41 3.50 12.09
N TYR A 336 17.24 3.58 11.47
CA TYR A 336 16.75 2.54 10.58
C TYR A 336 17.48 2.61 9.24
N SER A 337 17.93 1.46 8.74
CA SER A 337 18.60 1.32 7.45
C SER A 337 18.38 -0.06 6.83
N ALA A 338 18.95 -0.30 5.64
CA ALA A 338 18.96 -1.62 5.03
C ALA A 338 19.69 -2.67 5.90
N GLU A 339 20.68 -2.24 6.68
CA GLU A 339 21.52 -3.07 7.54
C GLU A 339 21.00 -3.13 8.98
N ASN A 340 20.25 -2.12 9.43
CA ASN A 340 19.66 -2.07 10.77
C ASN A 340 18.14 -1.81 10.70
N ARG A 341 17.36 -2.88 10.62
CA ARG A 341 15.89 -2.82 10.54
C ARG A 341 15.21 -2.51 11.88
N ALA A 342 15.91 -2.62 13.00
CA ALA A 342 15.37 -2.34 14.33
C ALA A 342 15.41 -0.86 14.72
N GLY A 343 16.10 -0.02 13.96
CA GLY A 343 16.19 1.42 14.21
C GLY A 343 14.85 2.14 14.22
N SER A 344 14.77 3.25 14.93
CA SER A 344 13.56 4.06 15.07
C SER A 344 13.69 5.46 14.48
N ASN A 345 14.93 5.97 14.34
CA ASN A 345 15.19 7.23 13.65
C ASN A 345 15.33 7.00 12.15
N PHE A 346 14.68 7.83 11.33
CA PHE A 346 14.72 7.73 9.87
C PHE A 346 15.54 8.87 9.25
N HIS A 347 16.47 8.51 8.37
CA HIS A 347 17.06 9.45 7.42
C HIS A 347 16.22 9.46 6.14
N PHE A 348 15.27 10.36 6.04
CA PHE A 348 14.50 10.50 4.81
C PHE A 348 15.31 11.11 3.67
N GLY A 349 16.39 11.86 4.00
CA GLY A 349 17.07 12.71 3.04
C GLY A 349 16.16 13.89 2.63
N ILE A 350 16.49 14.57 1.55
CA ILE A 350 15.67 15.68 1.05
C ILE A 350 14.49 15.11 0.26
N ARG A 351 13.47 14.65 0.98
CA ARG A 351 12.24 13.99 0.47
C ARG A 351 11.04 14.42 1.30
N GLU A 352 10.79 15.73 1.34
CA GLU A 352 9.77 16.35 2.18
C GLU A 352 8.34 15.91 1.85
N HIS A 353 8.10 15.52 0.60
CA HIS A 353 6.76 15.13 0.15
C HIS A 353 6.43 13.67 0.45
N ALA A 354 7.45 12.79 0.49
CA ALA A 354 7.25 11.35 0.68
C ALA A 354 7.46 10.86 2.12
N MET A 355 8.09 11.68 2.99
CA MET A 355 8.38 11.29 4.37
C MET A 355 7.17 11.17 5.29
#